data_79d9dec4f5f70cbe7554a3483d5c39b0
#
_entry.id   79d9dec4f5f70cbe7554a3483d5c39b0
#
_cell.length_a   1.000
_cell.length_b   1.000
_cell.length_c   1.000
_cell.angle_alpha   90.00
_cell.angle_beta   90.00
_cell.angle_gamma   90.00
#
_symmetry.space_group_name_H-M   'P 1'
#
loop_
_entity.id
_entity.type
_entity.pdbx_description
1 polymer ?
#
loop_
_entity_poly.entity_id
_entity_poly.type
_entity_poly.pdbx_seq_one_letter_code
_entity_poly.pdbx_strand_id
1 'polypeptide(L)'
;MYDLIIIGGGPAAAAGAVYAARKQLKSLLVTAEFGGQSTVSETIYNWIGTPEISGRQLGEDLKKHVMYYKGPFLDVVEGEKVVSVVKNDKGVTIKTEGGKEFSSLSLLVASGSGRRKLEAINADVYENKGITYCASCDGPLFSGMDVIVIGGGNAGFESAAQLLAYCKSVTLINRSETFRADAITVEKVKAHPNMKIIINAVTLRVDGEQFVNSLTYKDTNTGEEHKIEAGGIFVETGQIPNTGFLKDVIPLDEIGKIIVDPTNQATPIPGIWAAGDATNGKYHQNNIACGDAVKALEDIYIWLHKNK
;
A
#
# COMPACT_ATOMS: atom_id res chain seq x y z
N MET A 1 -7.22 -10.04 28.58
CA MET A 1 -6.83 -8.71 28.09
C MET A 1 -5.38 -8.78 27.63
N TYR A 2 -5.06 -8.26 26.47
CA TYR A 2 -3.69 -8.19 25.91
C TYR A 2 -3.02 -6.86 26.29
N ASP A 3 -1.70 -6.81 26.19
CA ASP A 3 -0.94 -5.56 26.25
C ASP A 3 -1.10 -4.80 24.93
N LEU A 4 -1.06 -5.54 23.82
CA LEU A 4 -1.11 -5.00 22.48
C LEU A 4 -1.97 -5.88 21.56
N ILE A 5 -2.83 -5.25 20.76
CA ILE A 5 -3.41 -5.86 19.57
C ILE A 5 -2.76 -5.25 18.31
N ILE A 6 -2.47 -6.10 17.33
CA ILE A 6 -1.92 -5.72 16.01
C ILE A 6 -2.93 -6.13 14.95
N ILE A 7 -3.35 -5.19 14.10
CA ILE A 7 -4.31 -5.43 13.02
C ILE A 7 -3.60 -5.41 11.67
N GLY A 8 -3.63 -6.54 10.95
CA GLY A 8 -3.06 -6.67 9.61
C GLY A 8 -2.18 -7.90 9.46
N GLY A 9 -1.76 -8.21 8.22
CA GLY A 9 -0.94 -9.39 7.89
C GLY A 9 0.24 -9.08 6.97
N GLY A 10 0.43 -7.80 6.59
CA GLY A 10 1.54 -7.36 5.75
C GLY A 10 2.86 -7.20 6.52
N PRO A 11 3.90 -6.67 5.84
CA PRO A 11 5.23 -6.50 6.42
C PRO A 11 5.24 -5.69 7.73
N ALA A 12 4.44 -4.62 7.84
CA ALA A 12 4.32 -3.84 9.08
C ALA A 12 3.77 -4.68 10.24
N ALA A 13 2.69 -5.42 10.01
CA ALA A 13 2.08 -6.25 11.03
C ALA A 13 3.00 -7.39 11.48
N ALA A 14 3.69 -8.04 10.54
CA ALA A 14 4.66 -9.08 10.83
C ALA A 14 5.84 -8.56 11.67
N ALA A 15 6.42 -7.41 11.27
CA ALA A 15 7.48 -6.76 12.03
C ALA A 15 7.01 -6.41 13.45
N GLY A 16 5.82 -5.78 13.56
CA GLY A 16 5.21 -5.45 14.85
C GLY A 16 5.03 -6.68 15.75
N ALA A 17 4.49 -7.78 15.24
CA ALA A 17 4.26 -9.00 15.99
C ALA A 17 5.56 -9.66 16.48
N VAL A 18 6.57 -9.75 15.61
CA VAL A 18 7.88 -10.30 15.96
C VAL A 18 8.54 -9.48 17.08
N TYR A 19 8.55 -8.16 16.95
CA TYR A 19 9.15 -7.28 17.94
C TYR A 19 8.38 -7.30 19.26
N ALA A 20 7.04 -7.33 19.23
CA ALA A 20 6.21 -7.44 20.43
C ALA A 20 6.49 -8.73 21.20
N ALA A 21 6.53 -9.87 20.50
CA ALA A 21 6.83 -11.16 21.11
C ALA A 21 8.24 -11.20 21.72
N ARG A 22 9.25 -10.65 21.04
CA ARG A 22 10.64 -10.55 21.55
C ARG A 22 10.76 -9.66 22.79
N LYS A 23 9.91 -8.62 22.90
CA LYS A 23 9.81 -7.78 24.10
C LYS A 23 8.91 -8.38 25.18
N GLN A 24 8.41 -9.60 24.99
CA GLN A 24 7.54 -10.32 25.91
C GLN A 24 6.23 -9.56 26.22
N LEU A 25 5.74 -8.75 25.30
CA LEU A 25 4.42 -8.15 25.40
C LEU A 25 3.35 -9.21 25.07
N LYS A 26 2.36 -9.37 25.97
CA LYS A 26 1.22 -10.25 25.69
C LYS A 26 0.39 -9.67 24.55
N SER A 27 0.62 -10.17 23.35
CA SER A 27 0.12 -9.57 22.10
C SER A 27 -0.81 -10.49 21.34
N LEU A 28 -1.73 -9.90 20.58
CA LEU A 28 -2.60 -10.58 19.64
C LEU A 28 -2.41 -9.97 18.25
N LEU A 29 -2.09 -10.81 17.26
CA LEU A 29 -2.17 -10.44 15.84
C LEU A 29 -3.48 -10.93 15.25
N VAL A 30 -4.23 -10.04 14.59
CA VAL A 30 -5.47 -10.38 13.86
C VAL A 30 -5.31 -10.01 12.40
N THR A 31 -5.48 -10.99 11.51
CA THR A 31 -5.35 -10.79 10.07
C THR A 31 -6.31 -11.66 9.29
N ALA A 32 -6.82 -11.14 8.15
CA ALA A 32 -7.54 -11.96 7.18
C ALA A 32 -6.58 -12.93 6.46
N GLU A 33 -5.40 -12.41 6.06
CA GLU A 33 -4.36 -13.17 5.35
C GLU A 33 -2.98 -12.57 5.62
N PHE A 34 -1.92 -13.37 5.43
CA PHE A 34 -0.54 -12.89 5.50
C PHE A 34 -0.01 -12.41 4.16
N GLY A 35 0.98 -11.49 4.21
CA GLY A 35 1.69 -10.93 3.06
C GLY A 35 1.12 -9.59 2.58
N GLY A 36 -0.18 -9.33 2.79
CA GLY A 36 -0.82 -8.08 2.37
C GLY A 36 -0.62 -7.80 0.87
N GLN A 37 -0.40 -6.54 0.50
CA GLN A 37 -0.21 -6.13 -0.89
C GLN A 37 1.07 -6.69 -1.55
N SER A 38 2.00 -7.26 -0.78
CA SER A 38 3.19 -7.91 -1.35
C SER A 38 2.83 -9.12 -2.20
N THR A 39 1.77 -9.86 -1.84
CA THR A 39 1.38 -11.11 -2.51
C THR A 39 0.92 -10.94 -3.94
N VAL A 40 0.55 -9.72 -4.36
CA VAL A 40 0.14 -9.44 -5.75
C VAL A 40 1.31 -9.23 -6.69
N SER A 41 2.54 -9.08 -6.17
CA SER A 41 3.75 -8.93 -6.99
C SER A 41 4.26 -10.31 -7.39
N GLU A 42 4.49 -10.50 -8.68
CA GLU A 42 5.07 -11.76 -9.18
C GLU A 42 6.50 -11.93 -8.67
N THR A 43 7.30 -10.86 -8.77
CA THR A 43 8.67 -10.81 -8.26
C THR A 43 8.96 -9.47 -7.60
N ILE A 44 9.69 -9.50 -6.49
CA ILE A 44 10.12 -8.35 -5.68
C ILE A 44 11.65 -8.34 -5.66
N TYR A 45 12.27 -7.26 -6.15
CA TYR A 45 13.72 -7.11 -6.23
C TYR A 45 14.30 -6.12 -5.19
N ASN A 46 13.45 -5.45 -4.45
CA ASN A 46 13.82 -4.40 -3.51
C ASN A 46 13.58 -4.75 -2.03
N TRP A 47 13.41 -6.03 -1.72
CA TRP A 47 13.37 -6.52 -0.36
C TRP A 47 14.81 -6.70 0.15
N ILE A 48 15.22 -5.85 1.11
CA ILE A 48 16.60 -5.85 1.62
C ILE A 48 16.93 -7.18 2.29
N GLY A 49 18.06 -7.75 1.90
CA GLY A 49 18.52 -9.06 2.36
C GLY A 49 18.17 -10.22 1.44
N THR A 50 17.31 -9.99 0.43
CA THR A 50 16.91 -11.00 -0.55
C THR A 50 16.89 -10.36 -1.94
N PRO A 51 17.83 -10.69 -2.85
CA PRO A 51 17.94 -10.03 -4.16
C PRO A 51 16.70 -10.20 -5.04
N GLU A 52 16.03 -11.36 -4.92
CA GLU A 52 14.84 -11.70 -5.69
C GLU A 52 13.94 -12.63 -4.89
N ILE A 53 12.66 -12.31 -4.79
CA ILE A 53 11.66 -13.12 -4.08
C ILE A 53 10.28 -12.89 -4.69
N SER A 54 9.45 -13.92 -4.84
CA SER A 54 8.05 -13.72 -5.21
C SER A 54 7.26 -13.10 -4.04
N GLY A 55 6.24 -12.32 -4.35
CA GLY A 55 5.39 -11.73 -3.32
C GLY A 55 4.70 -12.79 -2.45
N ARG A 56 4.33 -13.93 -3.05
CA ARG A 56 3.79 -15.08 -2.32
C ARG A 56 4.82 -15.63 -1.32
N GLN A 57 6.06 -15.88 -1.77
CA GLN A 57 7.12 -16.40 -0.91
C GLN A 57 7.44 -15.42 0.22
N LEU A 58 7.49 -14.11 -0.06
CA LEU A 58 7.65 -13.12 0.98
C LEU A 58 6.53 -13.18 2.03
N GLY A 59 5.27 -13.32 1.58
CA GLY A 59 4.13 -13.50 2.49
C GLY A 59 4.24 -14.76 3.36
N GLU A 60 4.67 -15.89 2.78
CA GLU A 60 4.91 -17.15 3.49
C GLU A 60 6.06 -17.02 4.51
N ASP A 61 7.17 -16.36 4.14
CA ASP A 61 8.31 -16.14 5.03
C ASP A 61 7.96 -15.23 6.20
N LEU A 62 7.18 -14.16 5.95
CA LEU A 62 6.65 -13.30 7.01
C LEU A 62 5.73 -14.09 7.96
N LYS A 63 4.81 -14.89 7.42
CA LYS A 63 3.95 -15.79 8.22
C LYS A 63 4.78 -16.75 9.05
N LYS A 64 5.75 -17.43 8.45
CA LYS A 64 6.64 -18.38 9.11
C LYS A 64 7.38 -17.71 10.27
N HIS A 65 7.88 -16.49 10.07
CA HIS A 65 8.58 -15.74 11.12
C HIS A 65 7.65 -15.36 12.28
N VAL A 66 6.45 -14.88 12.02
CA VAL A 66 5.44 -14.60 13.04
C VAL A 66 5.07 -15.87 13.83
N MET A 67 4.78 -16.96 13.10
CA MET A 67 4.38 -18.24 13.72
C MET A 67 5.49 -18.88 14.54
N TYR A 68 6.76 -18.60 14.25
CA TYR A 68 7.89 -19.03 15.09
C TYR A 68 7.81 -18.45 16.52
N TYR A 69 7.25 -17.23 16.67
CA TYR A 69 7.06 -16.58 17.96
C TYR A 69 5.68 -16.82 18.59
N LYS A 70 4.77 -17.53 17.90
CA LYS A 70 3.47 -17.89 18.48
C LYS A 70 3.67 -18.73 19.74
N GLY A 71 3.10 -18.27 20.86
CA GLY A 71 3.27 -18.92 22.17
C GLY A 71 2.88 -18.01 23.34
N PRO A 72 3.62 -17.99 24.43
CA PRO A 72 3.19 -17.30 25.66
C PRO A 72 2.94 -15.79 25.51
N PHE A 73 3.62 -15.16 24.54
CA PHE A 73 3.56 -13.71 24.34
C PHE A 73 2.88 -13.30 23.02
N LEU A 74 2.56 -14.24 22.13
CA LEU A 74 1.92 -13.93 20.87
C LEU A 74 0.84 -14.95 20.51
N ASP A 75 -0.40 -14.48 20.50
CA ASP A 75 -1.53 -15.17 19.88
C ASP A 75 -1.74 -14.68 18.44
N VAL A 76 -2.21 -15.56 17.55
CA VAL A 76 -2.49 -15.24 16.15
C VAL A 76 -3.89 -15.73 15.79
N VAL A 77 -4.72 -14.83 15.30
CA VAL A 77 -6.02 -15.09 14.71
C VAL A 77 -5.93 -14.79 13.21
N GLU A 78 -5.88 -15.83 12.42
CA GLU A 78 -5.84 -15.78 10.95
C GLU A 78 -7.23 -16.10 10.38
N GLY A 79 -7.55 -15.55 9.20
CA GLY A 79 -8.85 -15.73 8.54
C GLY A 79 -9.95 -14.80 9.06
N GLU A 80 -9.59 -13.79 9.86
CA GLU A 80 -10.55 -12.86 10.47
C GLU A 80 -10.19 -11.41 10.12
N LYS A 81 -11.18 -10.67 9.63
CA LYS A 81 -11.05 -9.25 9.36
C LYS A 81 -11.61 -8.44 10.52
N VAL A 82 -10.86 -7.46 11.00
CA VAL A 82 -11.36 -6.50 11.99
C VAL A 82 -12.30 -5.52 11.30
N VAL A 83 -13.49 -5.35 11.85
CA VAL A 83 -14.57 -4.52 11.29
C VAL A 83 -14.95 -3.36 12.20
N SER A 84 -14.52 -3.36 13.46
CA SER A 84 -14.80 -2.29 14.41
C SER A 84 -13.71 -2.20 15.46
N VAL A 85 -13.45 -0.97 15.88
CA VAL A 85 -12.58 -0.61 17.01
C VAL A 85 -13.33 0.33 17.93
N VAL A 86 -13.24 0.11 19.22
CA VAL A 86 -13.79 1.00 20.25
C VAL A 86 -12.69 1.34 21.23
N LYS A 87 -12.44 2.62 21.46
CA LYS A 87 -11.51 3.13 22.49
C LYS A 87 -12.30 3.58 23.71
N ASN A 88 -11.86 3.16 24.86
CA ASN A 88 -12.39 3.60 26.16
C ASN A 88 -11.25 3.83 27.15
N ASP A 89 -11.58 4.23 28.38
CA ASP A 89 -10.59 4.56 29.43
C ASP A 89 -9.74 3.34 29.83
N LYS A 90 -10.22 2.12 29.62
CA LYS A 90 -9.53 0.87 29.96
C LYS A 90 -8.65 0.32 28.84
N GLY A 91 -8.69 0.91 27.66
CA GLY A 91 -7.92 0.46 26.50
C GLY A 91 -8.74 0.45 25.21
N VAL A 92 -8.47 -0.56 24.37
CA VAL A 92 -9.10 -0.72 23.03
C VAL A 92 -9.78 -2.07 22.97
N THR A 93 -10.97 -2.11 22.38
CA THR A 93 -11.66 -3.36 22.03
C THR A 93 -11.86 -3.40 20.53
N ILE A 94 -11.50 -4.52 19.93
CA ILE A 94 -11.75 -4.79 18.50
C ILE A 94 -12.81 -5.84 18.34
N LYS A 95 -13.54 -5.78 17.20
CA LYS A 95 -14.49 -6.82 16.78
C LYS A 95 -14.16 -7.31 15.38
N THR A 96 -14.18 -8.62 15.18
CA THR A 96 -13.96 -9.24 13.88
C THR A 96 -15.26 -9.47 13.12
N GLU A 97 -15.16 -9.72 11.82
CA GLU A 97 -16.28 -10.04 10.95
C GLU A 97 -17.02 -11.31 11.44
N GLY A 98 -16.31 -12.30 11.98
CA GLY A 98 -16.85 -13.49 12.61
C GLY A 98 -17.47 -13.25 14.00
N GLY A 99 -17.54 -11.99 14.48
CA GLY A 99 -18.18 -11.62 15.75
C GLY A 99 -17.32 -11.81 16.99
N LYS A 100 -16.04 -12.21 16.87
CA LYS A 100 -15.12 -12.32 18.00
C LYS A 100 -14.73 -10.94 18.50
N GLU A 101 -14.61 -10.79 19.83
CA GLU A 101 -14.18 -9.55 20.46
C GLU A 101 -12.89 -9.77 21.26
N PHE A 102 -11.96 -8.84 21.16
CA PHE A 102 -10.69 -8.86 21.89
C PHE A 102 -10.37 -7.48 22.44
N SER A 103 -9.77 -7.44 23.63
CA SER A 103 -9.42 -6.19 24.30
C SER A 103 -7.93 -6.13 24.66
N SER A 104 -7.34 -4.94 24.55
CA SER A 104 -5.94 -4.64 24.89
C SER A 104 -5.78 -3.26 25.50
N LEU A 105 -4.60 -3.03 26.09
CA LEU A 105 -4.20 -1.71 26.56
C LEU A 105 -3.84 -0.77 25.40
N SER A 106 -3.22 -1.31 24.36
CA SER A 106 -2.74 -0.56 23.19
C SER A 106 -3.10 -1.24 21.87
N LEU A 107 -3.05 -0.47 20.77
CA LEU A 107 -3.36 -0.93 19.43
C LEU A 107 -2.29 -0.46 18.43
N LEU A 108 -1.81 -1.38 17.58
CA LEU A 108 -1.05 -1.07 16.38
C LEU A 108 -1.91 -1.38 15.14
N VAL A 109 -2.24 -0.34 14.37
CA VAL A 109 -2.96 -0.48 13.10
C VAL A 109 -1.94 -0.62 11.97
N ALA A 110 -1.90 -1.80 11.35
CA ALA A 110 -1.03 -2.13 10.22
C ALA A 110 -1.85 -2.73 9.07
N SER A 111 -3.07 -2.21 8.89
CA SER A 111 -4.08 -2.71 7.95
C SER A 111 -3.76 -2.43 6.47
N GLY A 112 -2.76 -1.59 6.22
CA GLY A 112 -2.29 -1.28 4.87
C GLY A 112 -3.32 -0.53 4.02
N SER A 113 -3.15 -0.62 2.71
CA SER A 113 -4.04 -0.03 1.71
C SER A 113 -4.35 -1.03 0.60
N GLY A 114 -5.49 -0.87 -0.07
CA GLY A 114 -5.80 -1.49 -1.35
C GLY A 114 -5.38 -0.58 -2.50
N ARG A 115 -5.08 -1.15 -3.66
CA ARG A 115 -4.84 -0.41 -4.90
C ARG A 115 -6.16 -0.19 -5.62
N ARG A 116 -6.35 1.00 -6.17
CA ARG A 116 -7.46 1.24 -7.08
C ARG A 116 -7.12 0.59 -8.42
N LYS A 117 -7.84 -0.47 -8.76
CA LYS A 117 -7.63 -1.17 -10.04
C LYS A 117 -7.97 -0.29 -11.23
N LEU A 118 -7.37 -0.61 -12.37
CA LEU A 118 -7.72 0.03 -13.63
C LEU A 118 -9.14 -0.35 -14.05
N GLU A 119 -10.00 0.63 -14.16
CA GLU A 119 -11.37 0.45 -14.67
C GLU A 119 -11.37 0.53 -16.20
N ALA A 120 -11.03 -0.57 -16.87
CA ALA A 120 -11.03 -0.71 -18.33
C ALA A 120 -11.37 -2.15 -18.71
N ILE A 121 -11.99 -2.33 -19.89
CA ILE A 121 -12.28 -3.66 -20.44
C ILE A 121 -10.96 -4.45 -20.57
N ASN A 122 -10.94 -5.70 -20.17
CA ASN A 122 -9.80 -6.62 -20.14
C ASN A 122 -8.67 -6.25 -19.16
N ALA A 123 -8.79 -5.22 -18.32
CA ALA A 123 -7.72 -4.85 -17.39
C ALA A 123 -7.38 -5.99 -16.44
N ASP A 124 -8.37 -6.76 -15.97
CA ASP A 124 -8.21 -7.92 -15.11
C ASP A 124 -7.43 -9.07 -15.76
N VAL A 125 -7.56 -9.25 -17.09
CA VAL A 125 -6.84 -10.27 -17.87
C VAL A 125 -5.35 -10.01 -17.92
N TYR A 126 -4.97 -8.72 -17.93
CA TYR A 126 -3.58 -8.27 -18.06
C TYR A 126 -2.97 -7.80 -16.74
N GLU A 127 -3.62 -8.02 -15.61
CA GLU A 127 -3.06 -7.82 -14.28
C GLU A 127 -1.77 -8.65 -14.14
N ASN A 128 -0.64 -8.01 -13.79
CA ASN A 128 0.71 -8.60 -13.77
C ASN A 128 1.22 -9.13 -15.14
N LYS A 129 0.52 -8.82 -16.21
CA LYS A 129 0.95 -9.15 -17.58
C LYS A 129 1.14 -7.88 -18.43
N GLY A 130 1.80 -6.91 -17.83
CA GLY A 130 2.03 -5.58 -18.40
C GLY A 130 1.23 -4.46 -17.73
N ILE A 131 0.19 -4.76 -16.94
CA ILE A 131 -0.40 -3.79 -16.01
C ILE A 131 0.29 -3.93 -14.66
N THR A 132 0.79 -2.82 -14.13
CA THR A 132 1.45 -2.72 -12.83
C THR A 132 1.04 -1.45 -12.09
N TYR A 133 1.33 -1.40 -10.79
CA TYR A 133 0.94 -0.32 -9.87
C TYR A 133 2.15 0.25 -9.12
N CYS A 134 3.36 -0.09 -9.52
CA CYS A 134 4.58 0.32 -8.82
C CYS A 134 5.74 0.53 -9.82
N ALA A 135 6.00 1.77 -10.21
CA ALA A 135 7.13 2.08 -11.07
C ALA A 135 8.49 1.74 -10.42
N SER A 136 8.61 1.93 -9.10
CA SER A 136 9.84 1.61 -8.37
C SER A 136 10.11 0.10 -8.25
N CYS A 137 9.07 -0.74 -8.32
CA CYS A 137 9.19 -2.19 -8.24
C CYS A 137 9.49 -2.80 -9.62
N ASP A 138 8.63 -2.47 -10.58
CA ASP A 138 8.53 -3.18 -11.86
C ASP A 138 9.10 -2.38 -13.03
N GLY A 139 9.29 -1.06 -12.86
CA GLY A 139 9.73 -0.17 -13.93
C GLY A 139 10.96 -0.65 -14.71
N PRO A 140 12.03 -1.17 -14.07
CA PRO A 140 13.21 -1.70 -14.77
C PRO A 140 12.90 -2.82 -15.77
N LEU A 141 11.83 -3.61 -15.56
CA LEU A 141 11.41 -4.69 -16.47
C LEU A 141 10.94 -4.17 -17.82
N PHE A 142 10.55 -2.89 -17.89
CA PHE A 142 10.05 -2.22 -19.11
C PHE A 142 11.13 -1.36 -19.79
N SER A 143 12.41 -1.60 -19.47
CA SER A 143 13.52 -0.86 -20.08
C SER A 143 13.49 -0.97 -21.61
N GLY A 144 13.62 0.18 -22.29
CA GLY A 144 13.58 0.28 -23.76
C GLY A 144 12.19 0.15 -24.39
N MET A 145 11.12 -0.04 -23.61
CA MET A 145 9.74 -0.13 -24.10
C MET A 145 9.05 1.24 -24.08
N ASP A 146 8.01 1.37 -24.91
CA ASP A 146 7.02 2.44 -24.78
C ASP A 146 6.05 2.06 -23.66
N VAL A 147 5.80 2.96 -22.70
CA VAL A 147 4.93 2.69 -21.55
C VAL A 147 3.91 3.79 -21.34
N ILE A 148 2.80 3.43 -20.66
CA ILE A 148 1.72 4.35 -20.32
C ILE A 148 1.67 4.48 -18.80
N VAL A 149 1.49 5.72 -18.30
CA VAL A 149 1.17 6.02 -16.91
C VAL A 149 -0.25 6.57 -16.85
N ILE A 150 -1.11 5.98 -16.02
CA ILE A 150 -2.50 6.42 -15.86
C ILE A 150 -2.64 7.13 -14.52
N GLY A 151 -2.89 8.43 -14.55
CA GLY A 151 -3.09 9.28 -13.38
C GLY A 151 -2.22 10.53 -13.36
N GLY A 152 -2.83 11.70 -13.20
CA GLY A 152 -2.17 13.02 -13.19
C GLY A 152 -1.97 13.60 -11.79
N GLY A 153 -1.80 12.75 -10.78
CA GLY A 153 -1.38 13.14 -9.43
C GLY A 153 0.14 13.05 -9.24
N ASN A 154 0.61 13.38 -8.02
CA ASN A 154 2.05 13.30 -7.69
C ASN A 154 2.63 11.93 -8.01
N ALA A 155 1.97 10.84 -7.61
CA ALA A 155 2.43 9.46 -7.90
C ALA A 155 2.60 9.22 -9.41
N GLY A 156 1.65 9.67 -10.26
CA GLY A 156 1.75 9.52 -11.70
C GLY A 156 2.94 10.27 -12.31
N PHE A 157 3.19 11.51 -11.90
CA PHE A 157 4.34 12.27 -12.38
C PHE A 157 5.69 11.78 -11.82
N GLU A 158 5.73 11.33 -10.56
CA GLU A 158 6.93 10.70 -9.97
C GLU A 158 7.26 9.38 -10.68
N SER A 159 6.26 8.54 -10.95
CA SER A 159 6.41 7.31 -11.74
C SER A 159 6.86 7.60 -13.17
N ALA A 160 6.26 8.59 -13.84
CA ALA A 160 6.67 9.01 -15.17
C ALA A 160 8.14 9.49 -15.17
N ALA A 161 8.54 10.33 -14.21
CA ALA A 161 9.93 10.79 -14.09
C ALA A 161 10.92 9.62 -13.93
N GLN A 162 10.57 8.63 -13.13
CA GLN A 162 11.39 7.44 -12.93
C GLN A 162 11.49 6.60 -14.21
N LEU A 163 10.36 6.34 -14.88
CA LEU A 163 10.30 5.54 -16.11
C LEU A 163 11.06 6.17 -17.27
N LEU A 164 11.08 7.50 -17.36
CA LEU A 164 11.86 8.24 -18.37
C LEU A 164 13.37 8.00 -18.28
N ALA A 165 13.87 7.48 -17.15
CA ALA A 165 15.30 7.18 -17.01
C ALA A 165 15.75 5.95 -17.84
N TYR A 166 14.81 5.04 -18.20
CA TYR A 166 15.17 3.78 -18.86
C TYR A 166 14.17 3.30 -19.91
N CYS A 167 12.93 3.79 -19.92
CA CYS A 167 11.96 3.46 -20.97
C CYS A 167 12.21 4.29 -22.24
N LYS A 168 11.82 3.74 -23.38
CA LYS A 168 11.95 4.42 -24.68
C LYS A 168 11.08 5.66 -24.78
N SER A 169 9.84 5.58 -24.31
CA SER A 169 8.93 6.73 -24.16
C SER A 169 7.93 6.47 -23.03
N VAL A 170 7.41 7.56 -22.44
CA VAL A 170 6.37 7.52 -21.42
C VAL A 170 5.20 8.38 -21.89
N THR A 171 3.99 7.80 -21.90
CA THR A 171 2.75 8.54 -22.18
C THR A 171 1.90 8.60 -20.92
N LEU A 172 1.71 9.78 -20.33
CA LEU A 172 0.83 9.96 -19.19
C LEU A 172 -0.59 10.30 -19.66
N ILE A 173 -1.55 9.54 -19.17
CA ILE A 173 -2.99 9.76 -19.43
C ILE A 173 -3.64 10.33 -18.18
N ASN A 174 -4.29 11.50 -18.33
CA ASN A 174 -5.05 12.14 -17.29
C ASN A 174 -6.50 12.38 -17.71
N ARG A 175 -7.46 12.03 -16.84
CA ARG A 175 -8.90 12.17 -17.13
C ARG A 175 -9.41 13.61 -17.16
N SER A 176 -8.69 14.54 -16.54
CA SER A 176 -9.04 15.96 -16.45
C SER A 176 -8.01 16.83 -17.17
N GLU A 177 -8.37 18.07 -17.45
CA GLU A 177 -7.49 19.06 -18.04
C GLU A 177 -6.35 19.47 -17.10
N THR A 178 -6.62 19.51 -15.80
CA THR A 178 -5.69 19.95 -14.78
C THR A 178 -5.05 18.78 -14.05
N PHE A 179 -3.83 18.97 -13.57
CA PHE A 179 -3.09 17.99 -12.76
C PHE A 179 -3.21 18.32 -11.27
N ARG A 180 -3.23 17.27 -10.44
CA ARG A 180 -3.18 17.40 -8.98
C ARG A 180 -1.75 17.29 -8.44
N ALA A 181 -0.78 17.14 -9.33
CA ALA A 181 0.63 17.04 -9.00
C ALA A 181 1.24 18.42 -8.72
N ASP A 182 2.37 18.42 -8.02
CA ASP A 182 3.20 19.61 -7.81
C ASP A 182 3.65 20.22 -9.14
N ALA A 183 3.46 21.54 -9.28
CA ALA A 183 3.71 22.25 -10.54
C ALA A 183 5.16 22.13 -11.03
N ILE A 184 6.14 22.15 -10.11
CA ILE A 184 7.57 22.05 -10.47
C ILE A 184 7.86 20.67 -11.07
N THR A 185 7.30 19.61 -10.48
CA THR A 185 7.43 18.24 -10.98
C THR A 185 6.78 18.09 -12.35
N VAL A 186 5.58 18.65 -12.51
CA VAL A 186 4.86 18.64 -13.81
C VAL A 186 5.69 19.29 -14.91
N GLU A 187 6.20 20.51 -14.70
CA GLU A 187 7.01 21.23 -15.66
C GLU A 187 8.29 20.47 -16.06
N LYS A 188 8.99 19.93 -15.05
CA LYS A 188 10.20 19.15 -15.28
C LYS A 188 9.96 17.90 -16.10
N VAL A 189 8.90 17.16 -15.81
CA VAL A 189 8.56 15.92 -16.54
C VAL A 189 8.08 16.22 -17.95
N LYS A 190 7.24 17.26 -18.14
CA LYS A 190 6.77 17.71 -19.45
C LYS A 190 7.90 18.12 -20.41
N ALA A 191 8.97 18.70 -19.86
CA ALA A 191 10.11 19.14 -20.67
C ALA A 191 10.96 17.99 -21.24
N HIS A 192 10.76 16.74 -20.79
CA HIS A 192 11.53 15.61 -21.28
C HIS A 192 11.11 15.21 -22.70
N PRO A 193 12.06 15.00 -23.65
CA PRO A 193 11.76 14.76 -25.07
C PRO A 193 10.96 13.47 -25.34
N ASN A 194 11.09 12.47 -24.47
CA ASN A 194 10.39 11.19 -24.58
C ASN A 194 9.08 11.15 -23.79
N MET A 195 8.64 12.29 -23.26
CA MET A 195 7.39 12.41 -22.53
C MET A 195 6.26 12.85 -23.43
N LYS A 196 5.11 12.17 -23.33
CA LYS A 196 3.84 12.58 -23.93
C LYS A 196 2.79 12.69 -22.84
N ILE A 197 1.90 13.67 -22.95
CA ILE A 197 0.78 13.85 -22.02
C ILE A 197 -0.51 13.95 -22.81
N ILE A 198 -1.50 13.17 -22.39
CA ILE A 198 -2.85 13.16 -22.92
C ILE A 198 -3.78 13.52 -21.76
N ILE A 199 -4.49 14.62 -21.90
CA ILE A 199 -5.49 15.11 -20.95
C ILE A 199 -6.90 14.83 -21.46
N ASN A 200 -7.89 14.98 -20.57
CA ASN A 200 -9.30 14.75 -20.89
C ASN A 200 -9.55 13.36 -21.50
N ALA A 201 -8.83 12.36 -20.99
CA ALA A 201 -8.83 11.02 -21.55
C ALA A 201 -9.22 9.97 -20.49
N VAL A 202 -10.22 9.17 -20.82
CA VAL A 202 -10.70 8.05 -19.98
C VAL A 202 -10.32 6.74 -20.64
N THR A 203 -9.69 5.85 -19.87
CA THR A 203 -9.29 4.52 -20.35
C THR A 203 -10.52 3.66 -20.59
N LEU A 204 -10.59 2.98 -21.73
CA LEU A 204 -11.71 2.13 -22.11
C LEU A 204 -11.36 0.65 -22.14
N ARG A 205 -10.24 0.29 -22.76
CA ARG A 205 -9.89 -1.10 -22.99
C ARG A 205 -8.37 -1.29 -23.08
N VAL A 206 -7.93 -2.41 -22.56
CA VAL A 206 -6.56 -2.92 -22.71
C VAL A 206 -6.61 -4.12 -23.65
N ASP A 207 -5.67 -4.19 -24.58
CA ASP A 207 -5.53 -5.30 -25.50
C ASP A 207 -4.10 -5.85 -25.46
N GLY A 208 -3.95 -7.10 -25.89
CA GLY A 208 -2.66 -7.80 -25.96
C GLY A 208 -2.85 -9.26 -26.33
N GLU A 209 -1.77 -10.02 -26.33
CA GLU A 209 -1.79 -11.47 -26.47
C GLU A 209 -1.49 -12.12 -25.11
N GLN A 210 -0.23 -12.50 -24.84
CA GLN A 210 0.20 -12.97 -23.52
C GLN A 210 0.43 -11.81 -22.56
N PHE A 211 0.88 -10.66 -23.09
CA PHE A 211 1.13 -9.42 -22.38
C PHE A 211 0.43 -8.27 -23.06
N VAL A 212 0.28 -7.16 -22.32
CA VAL A 212 -0.24 -5.89 -22.86
C VAL A 212 0.55 -5.49 -24.11
N ASN A 213 -0.16 -5.04 -25.12
CA ASN A 213 0.42 -4.40 -26.31
C ASN A 213 -0.21 -3.05 -26.65
N SER A 214 -1.37 -2.72 -26.09
CA SER A 214 -2.03 -1.45 -26.37
C SER A 214 -3.11 -1.10 -25.35
N LEU A 215 -3.45 0.21 -25.32
CA LEU A 215 -4.55 0.77 -24.55
C LEU A 215 -5.42 1.62 -25.48
N THR A 216 -6.74 1.47 -25.38
CA THR A 216 -7.72 2.36 -25.99
C THR A 216 -8.26 3.32 -24.95
N TYR A 217 -8.24 4.62 -25.26
CA TYR A 217 -8.84 5.66 -24.44
C TYR A 217 -9.85 6.47 -25.25
N LYS A 218 -10.75 7.15 -24.56
CA LYS A 218 -11.72 8.09 -25.14
C LYS A 218 -11.34 9.51 -24.74
N ASP A 219 -11.22 10.40 -25.72
CA ASP A 219 -11.17 11.83 -25.48
C ASP A 219 -12.56 12.31 -25.02
N THR A 220 -12.64 12.91 -23.85
CA THR A 220 -13.92 13.34 -23.26
C THR A 220 -14.49 14.61 -23.89
N ASN A 221 -13.65 15.40 -24.62
CA ASN A 221 -14.08 16.60 -25.30
C ASN A 221 -14.69 16.30 -26.67
N THR A 222 -14.05 15.40 -27.42
CA THR A 222 -14.49 15.05 -28.78
C THR A 222 -15.38 13.81 -28.80
N GLY A 223 -15.26 12.95 -27.82
CA GLY A 223 -15.92 11.65 -27.80
C GLY A 223 -15.24 10.58 -28.65
N GLU A 224 -14.13 10.90 -29.32
CA GLU A 224 -13.38 9.99 -30.16
C GLU A 224 -12.56 8.98 -29.35
N GLU A 225 -12.43 7.77 -29.90
CA GLU A 225 -11.60 6.71 -29.35
C GLU A 225 -10.25 6.65 -30.06
N HIS A 226 -9.19 6.55 -29.27
CA HIS A 226 -7.81 6.48 -29.74
C HIS A 226 -7.11 5.28 -29.14
N LYS A 227 -6.28 4.62 -29.94
CA LYS A 227 -5.45 3.49 -29.54
C LYS A 227 -3.98 3.90 -29.45
N ILE A 228 -3.31 3.49 -28.35
CA ILE A 228 -1.88 3.70 -28.13
C ILE A 228 -1.22 2.34 -27.94
N GLU A 229 -0.13 2.09 -28.63
CA GLU A 229 0.72 0.92 -28.42
C GLU A 229 1.66 1.15 -27.25
N ALA A 230 1.76 0.17 -26.35
CA ALA A 230 2.65 0.19 -25.19
C ALA A 230 2.87 -1.23 -24.66
N GLY A 231 4.10 -1.52 -24.23
CA GLY A 231 4.45 -2.79 -23.59
C GLY A 231 4.12 -2.84 -22.10
N GLY A 232 3.80 -1.70 -21.48
CA GLY A 232 3.45 -1.63 -20.07
C GLY A 232 2.53 -0.47 -19.72
N ILE A 233 1.68 -0.70 -18.71
CA ILE A 233 0.72 0.28 -18.17
C ILE A 233 0.90 0.38 -16.67
N PHE A 234 1.30 1.55 -16.19
CA PHE A 234 1.49 1.89 -14.80
C PHE A 234 0.27 2.65 -14.27
N VAL A 235 -0.47 2.05 -13.34
CA VAL A 235 -1.73 2.59 -12.83
C VAL A 235 -1.50 3.35 -11.54
N GLU A 236 -1.52 4.66 -11.61
CA GLU A 236 -1.28 5.60 -10.51
C GLU A 236 -2.54 6.40 -10.16
N THR A 237 -3.67 5.70 -10.09
CA THR A 237 -4.99 6.30 -9.80
C THR A 237 -5.29 6.39 -8.30
N GLY A 238 -4.30 6.07 -7.46
CA GLY A 238 -4.33 6.18 -6.01
C GLY A 238 -4.56 4.87 -5.29
N GLN A 239 -4.33 4.92 -3.98
CA GLN A 239 -4.57 3.83 -3.04
C GLN A 239 -5.84 4.10 -2.24
N ILE A 240 -6.46 3.03 -1.75
CA ILE A 240 -7.60 3.09 -0.83
C ILE A 240 -7.11 2.56 0.52
N PRO A 241 -6.89 3.42 1.51
CA PRO A 241 -6.48 2.97 2.84
C PRO A 241 -7.52 2.03 3.46
N ASN A 242 -7.07 0.94 4.06
CA ASN A 242 -7.94 -0.02 4.76
C ASN A 242 -8.23 0.48 6.19
N THR A 243 -8.89 1.62 6.32
CA THR A 243 -9.10 2.37 7.57
C THR A 243 -10.57 2.62 7.90
N GLY A 244 -11.50 2.16 7.06
CA GLY A 244 -12.93 2.44 7.21
C GLY A 244 -13.50 2.06 8.58
N PHE A 245 -12.95 1.03 9.23
CA PHE A 245 -13.34 0.57 10.56
C PHE A 245 -12.84 1.46 11.72
N LEU A 246 -12.07 2.52 11.40
CA LEU A 246 -11.47 3.46 12.36
C LEU A 246 -12.07 4.86 12.31
N LYS A 247 -12.99 5.12 11.37
CA LYS A 247 -13.49 6.46 11.03
C LYS A 247 -13.97 7.28 12.25
N ASP A 248 -14.58 6.62 13.22
CA ASP A 248 -15.14 7.27 14.41
C ASP A 248 -14.20 7.19 15.64
N VAL A 249 -12.99 6.64 15.47
CA VAL A 249 -12.05 6.38 16.56
C VAL A 249 -10.78 7.20 16.43
N ILE A 250 -10.28 7.39 15.21
CA ILE A 250 -9.00 8.05 14.94
C ILE A 250 -9.22 9.11 13.85
N PRO A 251 -8.61 10.30 13.96
CA PRO A 251 -8.59 11.26 12.87
C PRO A 251 -7.91 10.70 11.63
N LEU A 252 -8.58 10.82 10.49
CA LEU A 252 -8.07 10.46 9.17
C LEU A 252 -7.86 11.74 8.35
N ASP A 253 -6.93 11.70 7.40
CA ASP A 253 -6.76 12.76 6.43
C ASP A 253 -7.86 12.74 5.34
N GLU A 254 -7.81 13.69 4.40
CA GLU A 254 -8.80 13.85 3.33
C GLU A 254 -8.96 12.63 2.42
N ILE A 255 -7.95 11.76 2.34
CA ILE A 255 -7.97 10.53 1.54
C ILE A 255 -8.16 9.26 2.37
N GLY A 256 -8.42 9.42 3.68
CA GLY A 256 -8.72 8.34 4.60
C GLY A 256 -7.50 7.66 5.23
N LYS A 257 -6.30 8.27 5.17
CA LYS A 257 -5.10 7.75 5.83
C LYS A 257 -5.04 8.16 7.30
N ILE A 258 -4.45 7.31 8.13
CA ILE A 258 -4.24 7.58 9.55
C ILE A 258 -3.13 8.61 9.71
N ILE A 259 -3.43 9.71 10.40
CA ILE A 259 -2.45 10.74 10.73
C ILE A 259 -1.57 10.22 11.87
N VAL A 260 -0.24 10.20 11.64
CA VAL A 260 0.75 9.75 12.65
C VAL A 260 1.89 10.76 12.77
N ASP A 261 2.52 10.78 13.95
CA ASP A 261 3.83 11.39 14.13
C ASP A 261 4.89 10.49 13.47
N PRO A 262 5.65 10.96 12.46
CA PRO A 262 6.61 10.13 11.73
C PRO A 262 7.82 9.70 12.59
N THR A 263 8.02 10.29 13.76
CA THR A 263 9.14 9.96 14.65
C THR A 263 8.89 8.68 15.45
N ASN A 264 7.63 8.42 15.86
CA ASN A 264 7.26 7.30 16.71
C ASN A 264 6.00 6.54 16.25
N GLN A 265 5.37 6.98 15.15
CA GLN A 265 4.16 6.39 14.58
C GLN A 265 2.91 6.46 15.48
N ALA A 266 2.92 7.30 16.52
CA ALA A 266 1.77 7.53 17.37
C ALA A 266 0.67 8.29 16.62
N THR A 267 -0.59 7.91 16.83
CA THR A 267 -1.74 8.71 16.39
C THR A 267 -2.06 9.80 17.41
N PRO A 268 -2.90 10.79 17.08
CA PRO A 268 -3.40 11.76 18.07
C PRO A 268 -4.19 11.13 19.24
N ILE A 269 -4.57 9.86 19.13
CA ILE A 269 -5.33 9.14 20.16
C ILE A 269 -4.37 8.31 21.02
N PRO A 270 -4.18 8.63 22.32
CA PRO A 270 -3.29 7.92 23.20
C PRO A 270 -3.59 6.41 23.26
N GLY A 271 -2.54 5.59 23.18
CA GLY A 271 -2.64 4.14 23.19
C GLY A 271 -2.89 3.52 21.81
N ILE A 272 -2.90 4.32 20.73
CA ILE A 272 -3.07 3.83 19.37
C ILE A 272 -1.94 4.34 18.47
N TRP A 273 -1.30 3.42 17.76
CA TRP A 273 -0.26 3.66 16.75
C TRP A 273 -0.69 3.10 15.40
N ALA A 274 -0.07 3.57 14.33
CA ALA A 274 -0.27 2.99 13.01
C ALA A 274 1.05 2.93 12.23
N ALA A 275 1.16 1.97 11.31
CA ALA A 275 2.38 1.75 10.52
C ALA A 275 2.06 1.30 9.10
N GLY A 276 2.97 1.64 8.16
CA GLY A 276 2.89 1.25 6.75
C GLY A 276 1.82 2.03 5.98
N ASP A 277 1.32 1.43 4.91
CA ASP A 277 0.52 2.09 3.85
C ASP A 277 -0.82 2.67 4.32
N ALA A 278 -1.31 2.29 5.50
CA ALA A 278 -2.51 2.89 6.11
C ALA A 278 -2.27 4.31 6.64
N THR A 279 -1.00 4.73 6.78
CA THR A 279 -0.61 6.02 7.36
C THR A 279 -0.46 7.11 6.31
N ASN A 280 -0.42 8.36 6.77
CA ASN A 280 -0.17 9.55 5.94
C ASN A 280 1.31 9.71 5.52
N GLY A 281 2.15 8.70 5.71
CA GLY A 281 3.52 8.67 5.19
C GLY A 281 3.56 8.92 3.68
N LYS A 282 4.56 9.64 3.21
CA LYS A 282 4.70 9.99 1.79
C LYS A 282 5.08 8.79 0.93
N TYR A 283 5.92 7.89 1.44
CA TYR A 283 6.48 6.76 0.69
C TYR A 283 5.99 5.44 1.23
N HIS A 284 5.71 4.50 0.33
CA HIS A 284 5.13 3.20 0.63
C HIS A 284 6.01 2.10 0.04
N GLN A 285 6.67 1.35 0.90
CA GLN A 285 7.54 0.22 0.56
C GLN A 285 7.50 -0.81 1.69
N ASN A 286 7.73 -2.09 1.39
CA ASN A 286 7.77 -3.16 2.39
C ASN A 286 8.77 -2.87 3.51
N ASN A 287 9.97 -2.36 3.17
CA ASN A 287 11.01 -2.03 4.15
C ASN A 287 10.62 -0.82 5.02
N ILE A 288 9.96 0.19 4.44
CA ILE A 288 9.45 1.36 5.19
C ILE A 288 8.37 0.88 6.16
N ALA A 289 7.42 0.07 5.70
CA ALA A 289 6.35 -0.48 6.53
C ALA A 289 6.89 -1.28 7.74
N CYS A 290 7.92 -2.09 7.53
CA CYS A 290 8.62 -2.77 8.64
C CYS A 290 9.28 -1.77 9.59
N GLY A 291 10.01 -0.79 9.08
CA GLY A 291 10.70 0.23 9.88
C GLY A 291 9.73 1.07 10.70
N ASP A 292 8.59 1.45 10.14
CA ASP A 292 7.53 2.18 10.84
C ASP A 292 6.94 1.35 11.99
N ALA A 293 6.65 0.07 11.74
CA ALA A 293 6.17 -0.83 12.80
C ALA A 293 7.18 -1.01 13.93
N VAL A 294 8.48 -1.06 13.61
CA VAL A 294 9.54 -1.13 14.64
C VAL A 294 9.57 0.15 15.46
N LYS A 295 9.51 1.33 14.84
CA LYS A 295 9.41 2.62 15.58
C LYS A 295 8.18 2.63 16.50
N ALA A 296 7.02 2.24 15.97
CA ALA A 296 5.79 2.13 16.77
C ALA A 296 5.98 1.21 17.98
N LEU A 297 6.57 0.04 17.78
CA LEU A 297 6.78 -0.95 18.86
C LEU A 297 7.72 -0.46 19.97
N GLU A 298 8.77 0.30 19.62
CA GLU A 298 9.65 0.91 20.61
C GLU A 298 8.87 1.92 21.49
N ASP A 299 8.04 2.75 20.87
CA ASP A 299 7.24 3.75 21.57
C ASP A 299 6.10 3.09 22.40
N ILE A 300 5.39 2.12 21.83
CA ILE A 300 4.38 1.31 22.53
C ILE A 300 4.96 0.68 23.79
N TYR A 301 6.15 0.09 23.70
CA TYR A 301 6.81 -0.55 24.83
C TYR A 301 7.07 0.44 25.97
N ILE A 302 7.59 1.62 25.66
CA ILE A 302 7.83 2.69 26.63
C ILE A 302 6.50 3.20 27.23
N TRP A 303 5.50 3.40 26.37
CA TRP A 303 4.18 3.87 26.79
C TRP A 303 3.49 2.90 27.75
N LEU A 304 3.53 1.60 27.46
CA LEU A 304 2.96 0.56 28.33
C LEU A 304 3.61 0.52 29.71
N HIS A 305 4.94 0.73 29.79
CA HIS A 305 5.64 0.77 31.09
C HIS A 305 5.30 1.99 31.93
N LYS A 306 4.83 3.08 31.32
CA LYS A 306 4.39 4.28 32.02
C LYS A 306 2.92 4.24 32.42
N ASN A 307 2.11 3.40 31.79
CA ASN A 307 0.65 3.39 31.92
C ASN A 307 0.08 2.06 32.43
N LYS A 308 0.91 1.07 32.76
CA LYS A 308 0.59 -0.11 33.56
C LYS A 308 0.81 0.19 35.02
#